data_c9b11ddbcd368a620f0abdb81cb5df41
#
_entry.id   c9b11ddbcd368a620f0abdb81cb5df41
#
_cell.length_a   1.000
_cell.length_b   1.000
_cell.length_c   1.000
_cell.angle_alpha   90.00
_cell.angle_beta   90.00
_cell.angle_gamma   90.00
#
_symmetry.space_group_name_H-M   'P 1'
#
loop_
_entity.id
_entity.type
_entity.pdbx_description
1 polymer ?
#
loop_
_entity_poly.entity_id
_entity_poly.type
_entity_poly.pdbx_seq_one_letter_code
_entity_poly.pdbx_strand_id
1 'polypeptide(L)'
;MTFRSLSPDSVHGRQAEARRNDLAVLDAARDVFAAQGADAPISAVAERAGVGMGTLYRRYGSKTELLQRLCVLAMEQAIEAADAALRANDPWAGLCHYIRACVEMRSGALASLAGQIETTTEMRGTAQRSMTRMREVVDRARHAGSLRADVSALDIAWLIEQFSRRAPDSADPDEERNVRTRLLTVALDGLLSPGATPLPGRPPSQARYVHRWSA
;
A
#
# COMPACT_ATOMS: atom_id res chain seq x y z
N MET A 1 44.84 20.96 -1.00
CA MET A 1 43.50 20.47 -1.36
C MET A 1 42.91 19.74 -0.18
N THR A 2 42.01 20.38 0.55
CA THR A 2 41.46 19.84 1.81
C THR A 2 40.18 19.11 1.50
N PHE A 3 40.19 17.78 1.56
CA PHE A 3 38.97 16.97 1.48
C PHE A 3 38.13 17.22 2.74
N ARG A 4 37.01 17.92 2.57
CA ARG A 4 36.02 18.13 3.62
C ARG A 4 35.25 16.84 3.82
N SER A 5 35.65 16.05 4.81
CA SER A 5 34.92 14.86 5.28
C SER A 5 33.51 15.28 5.70
N LEU A 6 32.49 14.76 5.04
CA LEU A 6 31.11 14.97 5.42
C LEU A 6 30.83 14.13 6.68
N SER A 7 30.34 14.75 7.75
CA SER A 7 29.99 14.08 9.00
C SER A 7 28.90 13.03 8.78
N PRO A 8 28.95 11.87 9.45
CA PRO A 8 27.95 10.78 9.37
C PRO A 8 26.52 11.28 9.62
N ASP A 9 26.32 12.24 10.50
CA ASP A 9 25.02 12.86 10.81
C ASP A 9 24.41 13.60 9.62
N SER A 10 25.23 14.21 8.75
CA SER A 10 24.76 14.90 7.55
C SER A 10 24.30 13.93 6.45
N VAL A 11 24.78 12.68 6.45
CA VAL A 11 24.37 11.64 5.50
C VAL A 11 23.02 11.06 5.94
N HIS A 12 22.86 10.74 7.24
CA HIS A 12 21.60 10.24 7.78
C HIS A 12 20.48 11.28 7.67
N GLY A 13 20.76 12.57 7.92
CA GLY A 13 19.79 13.65 7.76
C GLY A 13 19.28 13.77 6.32
N ARG A 14 20.20 13.72 5.31
CA ARG A 14 19.82 13.77 3.89
C ARG A 14 19.05 12.54 3.42
N GLN A 15 19.39 11.36 3.91
CA GLN A 15 18.63 10.14 3.58
C GLN A 15 17.22 10.20 4.18
N ALA A 16 17.06 10.65 5.41
CA ALA A 16 15.77 10.81 6.05
C ALA A 16 14.90 11.87 5.35
N GLU A 17 15.50 13.00 4.92
CA GLU A 17 14.80 14.01 4.13
C GLU A 17 14.40 13.49 2.76
N ALA A 18 15.30 12.76 2.09
CA ALA A 18 15.01 12.10 0.83
C ALA A 18 13.81 11.14 0.95
N ARG A 19 13.78 10.30 2.00
CA ARG A 19 12.67 9.38 2.25
C ARG A 19 11.36 10.13 2.54
N ARG A 20 11.39 11.21 3.32
CA ARG A 20 10.20 12.05 3.54
C ARG A 20 9.64 12.62 2.24
N ASN A 21 10.51 13.11 1.36
CA ASN A 21 10.11 13.65 0.07
C ASN A 21 9.52 12.54 -0.85
N ASP A 22 10.08 11.33 -0.84
CA ASP A 22 9.53 10.19 -1.58
C ASP A 22 8.13 9.83 -1.08
N LEU A 23 7.91 9.81 0.23
CA LEU A 23 6.61 9.54 0.81
C LEU A 23 5.58 10.63 0.46
N ALA A 24 5.97 11.91 0.50
CA ALA A 24 5.09 13.00 0.08
C ALA A 24 4.70 12.91 -1.41
N VAL A 25 5.64 12.54 -2.28
CA VAL A 25 5.35 12.28 -3.70
C VAL A 25 4.43 11.06 -3.88
N LEU A 26 4.65 10.00 -3.09
CA LEU A 26 3.81 8.80 -3.11
C LEU A 26 2.37 9.13 -2.70
N ASP A 27 2.17 9.89 -1.63
CA ASP A 27 0.86 10.28 -1.15
C ASP A 27 0.14 11.16 -2.17
N ALA A 28 0.84 12.14 -2.75
CA ALA A 28 0.32 12.96 -3.83
C ALA A 28 -0.07 12.14 -5.06
N ALA A 29 0.75 11.16 -5.45
CA ALA A 29 0.47 10.27 -6.57
C ALA A 29 -0.76 9.40 -6.32
N ARG A 30 -0.90 8.84 -5.12
CA ARG A 30 -2.10 8.09 -4.72
C ARG A 30 -3.36 8.92 -4.86
N ASP A 31 -3.33 10.17 -4.39
CA ASP A 31 -4.45 11.09 -4.50
C ASP A 31 -4.80 11.41 -5.95
N VAL A 32 -3.79 11.77 -6.75
CA VAL A 32 -3.99 12.14 -8.16
C VAL A 32 -4.51 10.96 -8.98
N PHE A 33 -3.86 9.79 -8.86
CA PHE A 33 -4.28 8.62 -9.64
C PHE A 33 -5.61 8.00 -9.17
N ALA A 34 -5.96 8.13 -7.90
CA ALA A 34 -7.28 7.72 -7.43
C ALA A 34 -8.39 8.63 -7.96
N ALA A 35 -8.11 9.92 -8.14
CA ALA A 35 -9.11 10.90 -8.62
C ALA A 35 -9.20 10.98 -10.15
N GLN A 36 -8.07 10.87 -10.86
CA GLN A 36 -7.95 11.14 -12.30
C GLN A 36 -7.60 9.90 -13.14
N GLY A 37 -7.38 8.74 -12.49
CA GLY A 37 -6.91 7.53 -13.18
C GLY A 37 -5.41 7.55 -13.50
N ALA A 38 -4.96 6.48 -14.17
CA ALA A 38 -3.53 6.28 -14.50
C ALA A 38 -3.00 7.25 -15.55
N ASP A 39 -3.86 7.83 -16.37
CA ASP A 39 -3.48 8.80 -17.41
C ASP A 39 -3.19 10.20 -16.84
N ALA A 40 -3.47 10.43 -15.56
CA ALA A 40 -3.22 11.70 -14.90
C ALA A 40 -1.81 12.25 -15.23
N PRO A 41 -1.67 13.56 -15.52
CA PRO A 41 -0.39 14.14 -15.84
C PRO A 41 0.51 14.18 -14.59
N ILE A 42 1.80 13.93 -14.80
CA ILE A 42 2.77 13.94 -13.69
C ILE A 42 2.92 15.33 -13.05
N SER A 43 2.57 16.39 -13.78
CA SER A 43 2.52 17.76 -13.27
C SER A 43 1.52 17.91 -12.13
N ALA A 44 0.37 17.22 -12.18
CA ALA A 44 -0.59 17.22 -11.10
C ALA A 44 -0.03 16.57 -9.81
N VAL A 45 0.81 15.54 -9.96
CA VAL A 45 1.52 14.94 -8.82
C VAL A 45 2.56 15.90 -8.24
N ALA A 46 3.33 16.58 -9.10
CA ALA A 46 4.33 17.58 -8.68
C ALA A 46 3.68 18.72 -7.90
N GLU A 47 2.61 19.29 -8.45
CA GLU A 47 1.85 20.37 -7.85
C GLU A 47 1.29 19.96 -6.48
N ARG A 48 0.64 18.80 -6.40
CA ARG A 48 0.06 18.29 -5.16
C ARG A 48 1.10 17.94 -4.10
N ALA A 49 2.27 17.45 -4.52
CA ALA A 49 3.39 17.15 -3.63
C ALA A 49 4.18 18.42 -3.19
N GLY A 50 3.91 19.56 -3.79
CA GLY A 50 4.66 20.79 -3.55
C GLY A 50 6.12 20.73 -4.03
N VAL A 51 6.41 19.92 -5.06
CA VAL A 51 7.75 19.76 -5.63
C VAL A 51 7.82 20.26 -7.07
N GLY A 52 8.97 20.83 -7.46
CA GLY A 52 9.18 21.26 -8.84
C GLY A 52 9.32 20.08 -9.80
N MET A 53 8.78 20.19 -11.03
CA MET A 53 8.90 19.18 -12.09
C MET A 53 10.35 18.78 -12.36
N GLY A 54 11.28 19.76 -12.38
CA GLY A 54 12.71 19.47 -12.56
C GLY A 54 13.30 18.63 -11.43
N THR A 55 12.81 18.78 -10.20
CA THR A 55 13.23 17.96 -9.05
C THR A 55 12.70 16.53 -9.21
N LEU A 56 11.45 16.36 -9.65
CA LEU A 56 10.84 15.07 -9.93
C LEU A 56 11.62 14.31 -11.01
N TYR A 57 11.82 14.91 -12.18
CA TYR A 57 12.52 14.24 -13.28
C TYR A 57 14.00 13.99 -13.01
N ARG A 58 14.69 14.90 -12.29
CA ARG A 58 16.08 14.65 -11.88
C ARG A 58 16.21 13.46 -10.95
N ARG A 59 15.17 13.17 -10.14
CA ARG A 59 15.17 12.08 -9.17
C ARG A 59 14.71 10.75 -9.77
N TYR A 60 13.70 10.77 -10.63
CA TYR A 60 13.03 9.57 -11.13
C TYR A 60 13.26 9.33 -12.63
N GLY A 61 13.96 10.21 -13.33
CA GLY A 61 14.28 10.09 -14.75
C GLY A 61 13.07 10.24 -15.68
N SER A 62 12.06 9.40 -15.54
CA SER A 62 10.86 9.40 -16.37
C SER A 62 9.57 9.24 -15.53
N LYS A 63 8.41 9.46 -16.16
CA LYS A 63 7.11 9.16 -15.56
C LYS A 63 7.00 7.66 -15.18
N THR A 64 7.46 6.78 -16.07
CA THR A 64 7.42 5.34 -15.84
C THR A 64 8.28 4.95 -14.64
N GLU A 65 9.51 5.42 -14.54
CA GLU A 65 10.40 5.16 -13.40
C GLU A 65 9.83 5.71 -12.10
N LEU A 66 9.24 6.92 -12.13
CA LEU A 66 8.53 7.44 -10.96
C LEU A 66 7.41 6.49 -10.50
N LEU A 67 6.54 6.07 -11.42
CA LEU A 67 5.43 5.17 -11.10
C LEU A 67 5.92 3.82 -10.58
N GLN A 68 6.96 3.25 -11.18
CA GLN A 68 7.60 2.02 -10.71
C GLN A 68 8.14 2.19 -9.28
N ARG A 69 8.85 3.29 -9.02
CA ARG A 69 9.38 3.58 -7.67
C ARG A 69 8.27 3.79 -6.64
N LEU A 70 7.19 4.47 -7.01
CA LEU A 70 6.03 4.66 -6.14
C LEU A 70 5.36 3.33 -5.78
N CYS A 71 5.26 2.39 -6.74
CA CYS A 71 4.76 1.04 -6.46
C CYS A 71 5.68 0.28 -5.49
N VAL A 72 7.01 0.38 -5.65
CA VAL A 72 7.98 -0.23 -4.72
C VAL A 72 7.82 0.35 -3.32
N LEU A 73 7.77 1.68 -3.19
CA LEU A 73 7.59 2.35 -1.89
C LEU A 73 6.29 1.95 -1.19
N ALA A 74 5.19 1.83 -1.93
CA ALA A 74 3.92 1.38 -1.39
C ALA A 74 4.00 -0.06 -0.84
N MET A 75 4.70 -0.95 -1.55
CA MET A 75 4.93 -2.31 -1.09
C MET A 75 5.90 -2.39 0.10
N GLU A 76 6.93 -1.55 0.15
CA GLU A 76 7.84 -1.42 1.31
C GLU A 76 7.08 -0.97 2.57
N GLN A 77 6.18 0.01 2.45
CA GLN A 77 5.31 0.43 3.56
C GLN A 77 4.39 -0.71 4.05
N ALA A 78 3.84 -1.51 3.12
CA ALA A 78 3.02 -2.65 3.49
C ALA A 78 3.85 -3.74 4.22
N ILE A 79 5.11 -3.95 3.83
CA ILE A 79 6.04 -4.85 4.53
C ILE A 79 6.31 -4.34 5.95
N GLU A 80 6.61 -3.05 6.12
CA GLU A 80 6.84 -2.44 7.43
C GLU A 80 5.62 -2.61 8.36
N ALA A 81 4.40 -2.41 7.82
CA ALA A 81 3.15 -2.63 8.55
C ALA A 81 2.95 -4.11 8.94
N ALA A 82 3.28 -5.04 8.05
CA ALA A 82 3.21 -6.47 8.33
C ALA A 82 4.23 -6.90 9.39
N ASP A 83 5.46 -6.38 9.33
CA ASP A 83 6.48 -6.64 10.35
C ASP A 83 6.05 -6.09 11.73
N ALA A 84 5.39 -4.94 11.78
CA ALA A 84 4.81 -4.42 13.02
C ALA A 84 3.69 -5.33 13.55
N ALA A 85 2.81 -5.81 12.68
CA ALA A 85 1.73 -6.74 13.02
C ALA A 85 2.26 -8.09 13.55
N LEU A 86 3.33 -8.60 12.97
CA LEU A 86 3.97 -9.86 13.41
C LEU A 86 4.60 -9.75 14.80
N ARG A 87 4.99 -8.55 15.23
CA ARG A 87 5.51 -8.29 16.59
C ARG A 87 4.41 -8.11 17.64
N ALA A 88 3.15 -7.93 17.24
CA ALA A 88 2.05 -7.76 18.19
C ALA A 88 1.84 -9.03 19.04
N ASN A 89 1.55 -8.90 20.33
CA ASN A 89 1.30 -10.05 21.20
C ASN A 89 0.02 -10.79 20.80
N ASP A 90 -1.05 -10.06 20.49
CA ASP A 90 -2.32 -10.60 20.01
C ASP A 90 -2.32 -10.70 18.47
N PRO A 91 -2.44 -11.91 17.90
CA PRO A 91 -2.47 -12.12 16.46
C PRO A 91 -3.63 -11.43 15.76
N TRP A 92 -4.81 -11.35 16.39
CA TRP A 92 -5.98 -10.66 15.85
C TRP A 92 -5.76 -9.14 15.79
N ALA A 93 -5.31 -8.56 16.90
CA ALA A 93 -4.97 -7.14 16.94
C ALA A 93 -3.88 -6.80 15.92
N GLY A 94 -2.89 -7.69 15.73
CA GLY A 94 -1.86 -7.57 14.70
C GLY A 94 -2.45 -7.53 13.27
N LEU A 95 -3.34 -8.47 12.93
CA LEU A 95 -4.01 -8.50 11.63
C LEU A 95 -4.85 -7.23 11.40
N CYS A 96 -5.64 -6.82 12.40
CA CYS A 96 -6.44 -5.60 12.33
C CYS A 96 -5.57 -4.35 12.14
N HIS A 97 -4.43 -4.27 12.85
CA HIS A 97 -3.48 -3.19 12.69
C HIS A 97 -2.91 -3.15 11.26
N TYR A 98 -2.48 -4.29 10.73
CA TYR A 98 -1.97 -4.41 9.37
C TYR A 98 -2.98 -3.92 8.33
N ILE A 99 -4.22 -4.41 8.39
CA ILE A 99 -5.26 -4.02 7.44
C ILE A 99 -5.54 -2.53 7.53
N ARG A 100 -5.72 -1.98 8.76
CA ARG A 100 -5.96 -0.55 8.97
C ARG A 100 -4.81 0.30 8.46
N ALA A 101 -3.57 -0.07 8.75
CA ALA A 101 -2.37 0.63 8.27
C ALA A 101 -2.31 0.64 6.74
N CYS A 102 -2.54 -0.50 6.08
CA CYS A 102 -2.56 -0.58 4.61
C CYS A 102 -3.69 0.25 3.98
N VAL A 103 -4.87 0.29 4.60
CA VAL A 103 -5.99 1.11 4.14
C VAL A 103 -5.71 2.60 4.35
N GLU A 104 -5.17 3.00 5.50
CA GLU A 104 -4.81 4.38 5.80
C GLU A 104 -3.72 4.90 4.85
N MET A 105 -2.67 4.11 4.63
CA MET A 105 -1.63 4.39 3.63
C MET A 105 -2.14 4.28 2.19
N ARG A 106 -3.38 3.85 1.98
CA ARG A 106 -3.98 3.65 0.64
C ARG A 106 -3.10 2.79 -0.27
N SER A 107 -2.49 1.74 0.28
CA SER A 107 -1.57 0.87 -0.45
C SER A 107 -2.20 0.20 -1.67
N GLY A 108 -3.52 -0.03 -1.66
CA GLY A 108 -4.27 -0.56 -2.81
C GLY A 108 -4.58 0.47 -3.90
N ALA A 109 -4.40 1.78 -3.66
CA ALA A 109 -4.80 2.81 -4.62
C ALA A 109 -4.00 2.75 -5.94
N LEU A 110 -2.74 2.31 -5.88
CA LEU A 110 -1.88 2.14 -7.08
C LEU A 110 -2.17 0.84 -7.85
N ALA A 111 -3.09 0.00 -7.39
CA ALA A 111 -3.51 -1.20 -8.13
C ALA A 111 -4.16 -0.88 -9.49
N SER A 112 -4.67 0.35 -9.67
CA SER A 112 -5.17 0.86 -10.96
C SER A 112 -4.07 0.98 -12.02
N LEU A 113 -2.79 1.04 -11.62
CA LEU A 113 -1.65 1.06 -12.54
C LEU A 113 -1.28 -0.33 -13.08
N ALA A 114 -1.88 -1.39 -12.53
CA ALA A 114 -1.65 -2.76 -12.99
C ALA A 114 -1.98 -2.90 -14.47
N GLY A 115 -1.07 -3.49 -15.25
CA GLY A 115 -1.19 -3.63 -16.71
C GLY A 115 -0.91 -2.35 -17.51
N GLN A 116 -0.60 -1.22 -16.86
CA GLN A 116 -0.34 0.06 -17.54
C GLN A 116 1.13 0.50 -17.42
N ILE A 117 1.89 -0.14 -16.55
CA ILE A 117 3.34 0.09 -16.41
C ILE A 117 4.09 -1.22 -16.48
N GLU A 118 5.24 -1.22 -17.13
CA GLU A 118 6.13 -2.37 -17.17
C GLU A 118 6.66 -2.69 -15.77
N THR A 119 6.59 -3.98 -15.37
CA THR A 119 7.07 -4.43 -14.07
C THR A 119 8.56 -4.71 -14.08
N THR A 120 9.32 -4.05 -13.21
CA THR A 120 10.75 -4.30 -13.04
C THR A 120 11.03 -5.55 -12.19
N THR A 121 12.28 -6.02 -12.21
CA THR A 121 12.75 -7.10 -11.31
C THR A 121 12.63 -6.70 -9.86
N GLU A 122 12.92 -5.43 -9.52
CA GLU A 122 12.75 -4.88 -8.17
C GLU A 122 11.29 -4.93 -7.72
N MET A 123 10.36 -4.47 -8.57
CA MET A 123 8.93 -4.53 -8.28
C MET A 123 8.47 -5.97 -8.00
N ARG A 124 8.86 -6.92 -8.86
CA ARG A 124 8.50 -8.34 -8.66
C ARG A 124 9.05 -8.90 -7.34
N GLY A 125 10.32 -8.62 -7.04
CA GLY A 125 10.95 -9.05 -5.79
C GLY A 125 10.29 -8.45 -4.55
N THR A 126 9.96 -7.16 -4.59
CA THR A 126 9.28 -6.48 -3.48
C THR A 126 7.84 -6.95 -3.32
N ALA A 127 7.12 -7.17 -4.42
CA ALA A 127 5.77 -7.74 -4.40
C ALA A 127 5.74 -9.15 -3.78
N GLN A 128 6.73 -9.98 -4.12
CA GLN A 128 6.85 -11.31 -3.52
C GLN A 128 7.09 -11.24 -2.01
N ARG A 129 7.97 -10.35 -1.53
CA ARG A 129 8.21 -10.14 -0.09
C ARG A 129 6.95 -9.63 0.62
N SER A 130 6.27 -8.63 0.04
CA SER A 130 5.04 -8.07 0.59
C SER A 130 3.95 -9.13 0.73
N MET A 131 3.75 -9.95 -0.32
CA MET A 131 2.80 -11.05 -0.30
C MET A 131 3.14 -12.12 0.75
N THR A 132 4.43 -12.45 0.91
CA THR A 132 4.90 -13.41 1.92
C THR A 132 4.60 -12.87 3.32
N ARG A 133 4.95 -11.63 3.62
CA ARG A 133 4.66 -11.01 4.93
C ARG A 133 3.18 -10.93 5.25
N MET A 134 2.37 -10.57 4.27
CA MET A 134 0.91 -10.57 4.43
C MET A 134 0.37 -11.97 4.78
N ARG A 135 0.85 -13.02 4.09
CA ARG A 135 0.46 -14.40 4.40
C ARG A 135 0.85 -14.79 5.82
N GLU A 136 2.05 -14.45 6.27
CA GLU A 136 2.51 -14.72 7.64
C GLU A 136 1.58 -14.07 8.69
N VAL A 137 1.16 -12.82 8.47
CA VAL A 137 0.20 -12.13 9.36
C VAL A 137 -1.15 -12.84 9.37
N VAL A 138 -1.68 -13.19 8.20
CA VAL A 138 -2.97 -13.87 8.06
C VAL A 138 -2.93 -15.27 8.68
N ASP A 139 -1.89 -16.05 8.39
CA ASP A 139 -1.72 -17.41 8.91
C ASP A 139 -1.56 -17.42 10.43
N ARG A 140 -0.86 -16.44 10.99
CA ARG A 140 -0.75 -16.29 12.44
C ARG A 140 -2.11 -16.08 13.12
N ALA A 141 -2.96 -15.20 12.57
CA ALA A 141 -4.30 -14.96 13.10
C ALA A 141 -5.20 -16.19 12.93
N ARG A 142 -5.04 -16.93 11.81
CA ARG A 142 -5.78 -18.19 11.55
C ARG A 142 -5.36 -19.29 12.52
N HIS A 143 -4.07 -19.50 12.74
CA HIS A 143 -3.57 -20.51 13.69
C HIS A 143 -3.97 -20.21 15.14
N ALA A 144 -4.15 -18.95 15.49
CA ALA A 144 -4.68 -18.54 16.79
C ALA A 144 -6.21 -18.74 16.92
N GLY A 145 -6.89 -19.20 15.86
CA GLY A 145 -8.34 -19.40 15.85
C GLY A 145 -9.16 -18.10 15.83
N SER A 146 -8.52 -16.95 15.67
CA SER A 146 -9.19 -15.64 15.67
C SER A 146 -9.77 -15.29 14.31
N LEU A 147 -9.11 -15.70 13.23
CA LEU A 147 -9.57 -15.50 11.86
C LEU A 147 -10.34 -16.71 11.37
N ARG A 148 -11.48 -16.49 10.75
CA ARG A 148 -12.30 -17.56 10.12
C ARG A 148 -11.50 -18.34 9.08
N ALA A 149 -11.72 -19.67 9.02
CA ALA A 149 -10.89 -20.59 8.24
C ALA A 149 -11.06 -20.45 6.72
N ASP A 150 -12.20 -19.92 6.26
CA ASP A 150 -12.55 -19.77 4.84
C ASP A 150 -12.03 -18.46 4.20
N VAL A 151 -11.31 -17.61 4.96
CA VAL A 151 -10.66 -16.39 4.46
C VAL A 151 -9.21 -16.68 4.07
N SER A 152 -8.84 -16.34 2.85
CA SER A 152 -7.47 -16.42 2.35
C SER A 152 -6.72 -15.07 2.47
N ALA A 153 -5.39 -15.09 2.36
CA ALA A 153 -4.60 -13.88 2.30
C ALA A 153 -4.98 -12.97 1.09
N LEU A 154 -5.49 -13.56 0.01
CA LEU A 154 -5.94 -12.79 -1.15
C LEU A 154 -7.29 -12.11 -0.91
N ASP A 155 -8.17 -12.66 -0.07
CA ASP A 155 -9.38 -11.96 0.37
C ASP A 155 -8.98 -10.69 1.13
N ILE A 156 -7.99 -10.77 2.01
CA ILE A 156 -7.44 -9.62 2.73
C ILE A 156 -6.82 -8.60 1.76
N ALA A 157 -6.07 -9.04 0.75
CA ALA A 157 -5.50 -8.15 -0.26
C ALA A 157 -6.60 -7.38 -1.02
N TRP A 158 -7.66 -8.07 -1.44
CA TRP A 158 -8.80 -7.46 -2.12
C TRP A 158 -9.59 -6.52 -1.19
N LEU A 159 -9.77 -6.90 0.08
CA LEU A 159 -10.39 -6.04 1.09
C LEU A 159 -9.62 -4.72 1.22
N ILE A 160 -8.30 -4.78 1.41
CA ILE A 160 -7.43 -3.60 1.47
C ILE A 160 -7.59 -2.76 0.21
N GLU A 161 -7.59 -3.37 -0.96
CA GLU A 161 -7.74 -2.66 -2.24
C GLU A 161 -9.09 -1.90 -2.30
N GLN A 162 -10.20 -2.55 -1.93
CA GLN A 162 -11.52 -1.92 -1.96
C GLN A 162 -11.59 -0.71 -1.00
N PHE A 163 -11.08 -0.85 0.22
CA PHE A 163 -11.09 0.23 1.21
C PHE A 163 -10.01 1.31 0.96
N SER A 164 -9.03 1.05 0.10
CA SER A 164 -8.02 2.05 -0.32
C SER A 164 -8.53 3.01 -1.40
N ARG A 165 -9.66 2.70 -2.04
CA ARG A 165 -10.26 3.56 -3.05
C ARG A 165 -10.93 4.77 -2.38
N ARG A 166 -10.84 5.93 -3.04
CA ARG A 166 -11.52 7.15 -2.61
C ARG A 166 -12.85 7.25 -3.35
N ALA A 167 -13.90 7.73 -2.66
CA ALA A 167 -15.11 8.12 -3.34
C ALA A 167 -14.81 9.36 -4.21
N PRO A 168 -15.13 9.34 -5.51
CA PRO A 168 -14.75 10.43 -6.42
C PRO A 168 -15.42 11.76 -6.08
N ASP A 169 -16.57 11.74 -5.40
CA ASP A 169 -17.42 12.91 -5.16
C ASP A 169 -17.50 13.34 -3.69
N SER A 170 -16.56 12.89 -2.84
CA SER A 170 -16.57 13.28 -1.42
C SER A 170 -16.19 14.75 -1.28
N ALA A 171 -17.17 15.59 -0.93
CA ALA A 171 -16.97 16.99 -0.62
C ALA A 171 -16.29 17.20 0.74
N ASP A 172 -16.38 16.21 1.65
CA ASP A 172 -15.80 16.25 2.99
C ASP A 172 -14.87 15.06 3.23
N PRO A 173 -13.53 15.29 3.23
CA PRO A 173 -12.54 14.23 3.48
C PRO A 173 -12.64 13.59 4.86
N ASP A 174 -13.12 14.30 5.88
CA ASP A 174 -13.23 13.80 7.24
C ASP A 174 -14.47 12.92 7.39
N GLU A 175 -15.57 13.27 6.77
CA GLU A 175 -16.76 12.42 6.66
C GLU A 175 -16.43 11.12 5.91
N GLU A 176 -15.76 11.22 4.77
CA GLU A 176 -15.31 10.05 4.00
C GLU A 176 -14.44 9.11 4.85
N ARG A 177 -13.47 9.68 5.59
CA ARG A 177 -12.61 8.91 6.50
C ARG A 177 -13.42 8.21 7.58
N ASN A 178 -14.38 8.91 8.18
CA ASN A 178 -15.25 8.35 9.21
C ASN A 178 -16.09 7.19 8.67
N VAL A 179 -16.76 7.37 7.53
CA VAL A 179 -17.55 6.32 6.88
C VAL A 179 -16.67 5.12 6.55
N ARG A 180 -15.50 5.33 5.94
CA ARG A 180 -14.55 4.26 5.63
C ARG A 180 -14.11 3.50 6.87
N THR A 181 -13.77 4.20 7.96
CA THR A 181 -13.34 3.59 9.22
C THR A 181 -14.46 2.75 9.83
N ARG A 182 -15.71 3.24 9.81
CA ARG A 182 -16.87 2.49 10.30
C ARG A 182 -17.11 1.22 9.49
N LEU A 183 -17.15 1.33 8.15
CA LEU A 183 -17.37 0.19 7.27
C LEU A 183 -16.22 -0.82 7.35
N LEU A 184 -14.99 -0.36 7.46
CA LEU A 184 -13.84 -1.25 7.70
C LEU A 184 -13.96 -1.99 9.03
N THR A 185 -14.44 -1.34 10.08
CA THR A 185 -14.67 -2.02 11.37
C THR A 185 -15.71 -3.13 11.24
N VAL A 186 -16.84 -2.86 10.56
CA VAL A 186 -17.87 -3.89 10.27
C VAL A 186 -17.28 -5.05 9.46
N ALA A 187 -16.43 -4.74 8.45
CA ALA A 187 -15.78 -5.77 7.66
C ALA A 187 -14.79 -6.61 8.48
N LEU A 188 -14.02 -5.99 9.38
CA LEU A 188 -13.10 -6.70 10.28
C LEU A 188 -13.85 -7.62 11.24
N ASP A 189 -14.96 -7.17 11.82
CA ASP A 189 -15.81 -8.01 12.68
C ASP A 189 -16.35 -9.22 11.92
N GLY A 190 -16.67 -9.08 10.63
CA GLY A 190 -17.04 -10.15 9.74
C GLY A 190 -15.94 -11.18 9.43
N LEU A 191 -14.68 -10.87 9.74
CA LEU A 191 -13.56 -11.80 9.60
C LEU A 191 -13.33 -12.67 10.85
N LEU A 192 -13.97 -12.34 11.97
CA LEU A 192 -13.83 -13.10 13.21
C LEU A 192 -14.42 -14.51 13.10
N SER A 193 -13.82 -15.45 13.85
CA SER A 193 -14.37 -16.78 14.16
C SER A 193 -14.76 -16.82 15.65
N PRO A 194 -15.80 -17.57 16.06
CA PRO A 194 -16.71 -18.43 15.32
C PRO A 194 -18.08 -17.76 15.02
N GLY A 195 -18.92 -18.44 14.25
CA GLY A 195 -20.34 -18.06 14.04
C GLY A 195 -20.60 -17.29 12.73
N ALA A 196 -19.57 -17.09 11.91
CA ALA A 196 -19.72 -16.41 10.63
C ALA A 196 -20.43 -17.32 9.59
N THR A 197 -21.33 -16.75 8.79
CA THR A 197 -21.91 -17.42 7.62
C THR A 197 -20.79 -17.79 6.64
N PRO A 198 -20.77 -19.04 6.11
CA PRO A 198 -19.76 -19.45 5.14
C PRO A 198 -19.70 -18.50 3.94
N LEU A 199 -18.49 -18.17 3.48
CA LEU A 199 -18.30 -17.33 2.33
C LEU A 199 -18.76 -18.04 1.05
N PRO A 200 -19.45 -17.37 0.12
CA PRO A 200 -19.87 -17.96 -1.13
C PRO A 200 -18.68 -18.12 -2.07
N GLY A 201 -18.69 -19.23 -2.84
CA GLY A 201 -17.71 -19.46 -3.90
C GLY A 201 -16.34 -19.93 -3.41
N ARG A 202 -15.33 -19.69 -4.25
CA ARG A 202 -13.94 -20.05 -3.96
C ARG A 202 -13.11 -18.82 -3.65
N PRO A 203 -12.07 -18.93 -2.80
CA PRO A 203 -11.12 -17.84 -2.58
C PRO A 203 -10.51 -17.32 -3.89
N PRO A 204 -10.12 -16.04 -3.96
CA PRO A 204 -9.45 -15.47 -5.13
C PRO A 204 -8.19 -16.25 -5.48
N SER A 205 -7.94 -16.46 -6.79
CA SER A 205 -6.75 -17.19 -7.23
C SER A 205 -5.53 -16.25 -7.34
N GLN A 206 -4.36 -16.74 -6.94
CA GLN A 206 -3.11 -16.01 -7.07
C GLN A 206 -2.78 -15.71 -8.54
N ALA A 207 -3.07 -16.64 -9.47
CA ALA A 207 -2.85 -16.44 -10.89
C ALA A 207 -3.61 -15.19 -11.39
N ARG A 208 -4.89 -15.06 -11.03
CA ARG A 208 -5.70 -13.87 -11.38
C ARG A 208 -5.16 -12.58 -10.75
N TYR A 209 -4.70 -12.64 -9.50
CA TYR A 209 -4.14 -11.48 -8.81
C TYR A 209 -2.84 -10.99 -9.47
N VAL A 210 -1.93 -11.92 -9.80
CA VAL A 210 -0.64 -11.61 -10.43
C VAL A 210 -0.82 -11.21 -11.90
N HIS A 211 -1.73 -11.87 -12.63
CA HIS A 211 -1.97 -11.59 -14.06
C HIS A 211 -2.31 -10.13 -14.35
N ARG A 212 -2.89 -9.40 -13.41
CA ARG A 212 -3.16 -7.96 -13.56
C ARG A 212 -1.90 -7.12 -13.80
N TRP A 213 -0.74 -7.59 -13.33
CA TRP A 213 0.55 -6.91 -13.45
C TRP A 213 1.42 -7.46 -14.61
N SER A 214 0.91 -8.43 -15.35
CA SER A 214 1.56 -9.00 -16.52
C SER A 214 1.02 -8.28 -17.76
N ALA A 215 1.66 -7.18 -18.12
CA ALA A 215 1.42 -6.49 -19.39
C ALA A 215 2.25 -7.12 -20.48
#